data_768d6d17af426102267b8cdaed1296ac
#
_entry.id   768d6d17af426102267b8cdaed1296ac
#
_cell.length_a   1.000
_cell.length_b   1.000
_cell.length_c   1.000
_cell.angle_alpha   90.00
_cell.angle_beta   90.00
_cell.angle_gamma   90.00
#
_symmetry.space_group_name_H-M   'P 1'
#
loop_
_entity.id
_entity.type
_entity.pdbx_description
1 polymer ?
#
loop_
_entity_poly.entity_id
_entity_poly.type
_entity_poly.pdbx_seq_one_letter_code
_entity_poly.pdbx_strand_id
1 'polypeptide(L)'
;MEASDLTFENGKFTEDELEQAIIELFQQQDANGVRWSYANGEQLHCRFDEPLMEDRLKSSLRCRYADIDLTESELQTLVGELKRIPSTPLYDGCRRAFWLINEGYTLLREDANKPAVHIEYIDFDDISSNDFLIVNQYTVEDVRTRRPDLLCFVNGIPLAILEFKTAIEEDKTIHDAWKQIAIRYARDIPSLLKYCCIAAISDGANSKIGTVFTPYSYFYAWNKANDIDKVSNGISSLYTMVEGSFAPDRFLAIVRDFVFFPDDSKNSTEIVCRYPQY
;
A
#
# COMPACT_ATOMS: atom_id res chain seq x y z
N MET A 1 -15.04 20.76 2.51
CA MET A 1 -15.27 21.00 1.07
C MET A 1 -15.76 19.68 0.52
N GLU A 2 -16.96 19.62 -0.04
CA GLU A 2 -17.43 18.36 -0.62
C GLU A 2 -16.67 18.15 -1.95
N ALA A 3 -16.35 16.89 -2.29
CA ALA A 3 -15.65 16.55 -3.55
C ALA A 3 -16.36 17.07 -4.81
N SER A 4 -17.60 17.55 -4.66
CA SER A 4 -18.39 18.22 -5.69
C SER A 4 -17.95 19.67 -5.98
N ASP A 5 -17.13 20.28 -5.12
CA ASP A 5 -16.76 21.70 -5.22
C ASP A 5 -15.42 21.94 -5.94
N LEU A 6 -14.75 20.86 -6.37
CA LEU A 6 -13.58 20.96 -7.24
C LEU A 6 -14.03 21.31 -8.67
N THR A 7 -14.33 22.59 -8.91
CA THR A 7 -14.59 23.12 -10.25
C THR A 7 -13.26 23.33 -10.98
N PHE A 8 -12.97 22.43 -11.90
CA PHE A 8 -11.70 22.41 -12.64
C PHE A 8 -11.80 23.29 -13.89
N GLU A 9 -10.91 24.27 -14.00
CA GLU A 9 -10.72 25.00 -15.26
C GLU A 9 -10.10 24.04 -16.29
N ASN A 10 -10.86 23.70 -17.32
CA ASN A 10 -10.45 22.89 -18.49
C ASN A 10 -10.22 21.38 -18.32
N GLY A 11 -10.62 20.74 -17.21
CA GLY A 11 -10.57 19.26 -17.09
C GLY A 11 -9.16 18.66 -17.05
N LYS A 12 -8.14 19.45 -16.76
CA LYS A 12 -6.74 19.01 -16.61
C LYS A 12 -6.25 19.34 -15.19
N PHE A 13 -5.68 18.36 -14.53
CA PHE A 13 -5.14 18.48 -13.18
C PHE A 13 -3.62 18.65 -13.23
N THR A 14 -3.06 19.44 -12.31
CA THR A 14 -1.63 19.37 -11.97
C THR A 14 -1.35 18.12 -11.13
N GLU A 15 -0.08 17.70 -11.01
CA GLU A 15 0.28 16.58 -10.12
C GLU A 15 -0.14 16.87 -8.67
N ASP A 16 0.08 18.09 -8.18
CA ASP A 16 -0.28 18.51 -6.82
C ASP A 16 -1.80 18.46 -6.57
N GLU A 17 -2.61 18.93 -7.53
CA GLU A 17 -4.08 18.86 -7.43
C GLU A 17 -4.59 17.42 -7.43
N LEU A 18 -3.98 16.55 -8.25
CA LEU A 18 -4.32 15.14 -8.30
C LEU A 18 -3.93 14.43 -7.00
N GLU A 19 -2.74 14.73 -6.46
CA GLU A 19 -2.28 14.21 -5.18
C GLU A 19 -3.20 14.64 -4.04
N GLN A 20 -3.59 15.91 -3.99
CA GLN A 20 -4.51 16.41 -2.96
C GLN A 20 -5.90 15.77 -3.08
N ALA A 21 -6.44 15.63 -4.29
CA ALA A 21 -7.72 14.98 -4.52
C ALA A 21 -7.73 13.53 -4.05
N ILE A 22 -6.65 12.79 -4.31
CA ILE A 22 -6.57 11.39 -3.89
C ILE A 22 -6.44 11.26 -2.36
N ILE A 23 -5.70 12.14 -1.69
CA ILE A 23 -5.61 12.18 -0.23
C ILE A 23 -7.01 12.38 0.38
N GLU A 24 -7.77 13.33 -0.15
CA GLU A 24 -9.15 13.58 0.30
C GLU A 24 -10.07 12.38 0.07
N LEU A 25 -9.96 11.71 -1.10
CA LEU A 25 -10.72 10.51 -1.41
C LEU A 25 -10.41 9.35 -0.43
N PHE A 26 -9.13 9.14 -0.09
CA PHE A 26 -8.74 8.13 0.89
C PHE A 26 -9.31 8.44 2.28
N GLN A 27 -9.23 9.70 2.73
CA GLN A 27 -9.75 10.12 4.04
C GLN A 27 -11.28 10.02 4.14
N GLN A 28 -11.99 10.06 3.00
CA GLN A 28 -13.44 9.87 2.94
C GLN A 28 -13.85 8.38 3.00
N GLN A 29 -12.92 7.45 2.75
CA GLN A 29 -13.23 6.03 2.85
C GLN A 29 -13.49 5.65 4.30
N ASP A 30 -14.64 5.04 4.53
CA ASP A 30 -15.10 4.62 5.86
C ASP A 30 -15.59 3.18 5.81
N ALA A 31 -14.99 2.34 6.61
CA ALA A 31 -15.43 0.97 6.81
C ALA A 31 -15.82 0.78 8.28
N ASN A 32 -17.08 1.05 8.61
CA ASN A 32 -17.61 0.93 9.96
C ASN A 32 -16.87 1.79 11.01
N GLY A 33 -16.49 3.01 10.63
CA GLY A 33 -15.74 3.94 11.48
C GLY A 33 -14.23 3.83 11.35
N VAL A 34 -13.71 2.87 10.59
CA VAL A 34 -12.29 2.74 10.27
C VAL A 34 -11.95 3.56 9.03
N ARG A 35 -10.96 4.43 9.13
CA ARG A 35 -10.57 5.37 8.06
C ARG A 35 -9.06 5.44 7.93
N TRP A 36 -8.61 5.85 6.74
CA TRP A 36 -7.22 6.21 6.52
C TRP A 36 -6.89 7.54 7.21
N SER A 37 -5.86 7.53 8.05
CA SER A 37 -5.17 8.75 8.49
C SER A 37 -4.20 9.22 7.41
N TYR A 38 -3.80 10.49 7.47
CA TYR A 38 -2.85 11.07 6.52
C TYR A 38 -1.67 11.70 7.23
N ALA A 39 -0.49 11.56 6.65
CA ALA A 39 0.69 12.29 7.04
C ALA A 39 1.49 12.73 5.79
N ASN A 40 2.10 13.92 5.87
CA ASN A 40 3.04 14.39 4.84
C ASN A 40 4.43 13.79 5.11
N GLY A 41 4.98 13.07 4.13
CA GLY A 41 6.26 12.37 4.25
C GLY A 41 7.45 13.29 4.50
N GLU A 42 7.41 14.53 4.02
CA GLU A 42 8.46 15.53 4.29
C GLU A 42 8.49 16.00 5.76
N GLN A 43 7.38 15.86 6.47
CA GLN A 43 7.23 16.23 7.88
C GLN A 43 7.47 15.06 8.83
N LEU A 44 7.54 13.84 8.30
CA LEU A 44 7.82 12.65 9.10
C LEU A 44 9.31 12.58 9.43
N HIS A 45 9.62 12.52 10.71
CA HIS A 45 10.99 12.27 11.20
C HIS A 45 11.30 10.77 11.12
N CYS A 46 11.34 10.21 9.91
CA CYS A 46 11.66 8.82 9.66
C CYS A 46 13.11 8.65 9.20
N ARG A 47 13.66 7.47 9.43
CA ARG A 47 14.92 7.07 8.81
C ARG A 47 14.63 6.74 7.34
N PHE A 48 15.30 7.41 6.42
CA PHE A 48 15.09 7.22 5.00
C PHE A 48 15.57 5.86 4.48
N ASP A 49 16.49 5.20 5.19
CA ASP A 49 17.02 3.87 4.90
C ASP A 49 16.10 2.73 5.41
N GLU A 50 14.99 3.09 6.09
CA GLU A 50 14.08 2.12 6.68
C GLU A 50 12.64 2.37 6.18
N PRO A 51 12.14 1.52 5.26
CA PRO A 51 10.80 1.68 4.71
C PRO A 51 9.67 1.29 5.68
N LEU A 52 9.96 0.54 6.76
CA LEU A 52 8.98 0.23 7.80
C LEU A 52 8.88 1.37 8.81
N MET A 53 7.67 1.71 9.23
CA MET A 53 7.44 2.60 10.37
C MET A 53 7.47 1.79 11.67
N GLU A 54 8.70 1.48 12.14
CA GLU A 54 8.93 0.57 13.28
C GLU A 54 8.12 0.94 14.53
N ASP A 55 8.05 2.24 14.87
CA ASP A 55 7.33 2.69 16.07
C ASP A 55 5.83 2.44 15.96
N ARG A 56 5.24 2.63 14.76
CA ARG A 56 3.83 2.30 14.51
C ARG A 56 3.60 0.80 14.55
N LEU A 57 4.47 0.01 13.93
CA LEU A 57 4.39 -1.44 13.95
C LEU A 57 4.47 -1.98 15.38
N LYS A 58 5.44 -1.54 16.16
CA LYS A 58 5.56 -1.93 17.58
C LYS A 58 4.35 -1.50 18.40
N SER A 59 3.84 -0.29 18.15
CA SER A 59 2.65 0.22 18.85
C SER A 59 1.41 -0.63 18.55
N SER A 60 1.17 -0.96 17.28
CA SER A 60 0.05 -1.83 16.87
C SER A 60 0.16 -3.22 17.48
N LEU A 61 1.35 -3.83 17.47
CA LEU A 61 1.60 -5.13 18.10
C LEU A 61 1.40 -5.09 19.62
N ARG A 62 1.87 -4.05 20.30
CA ARG A 62 1.64 -3.89 21.75
C ARG A 62 0.15 -3.77 22.08
N CYS A 63 -0.57 -2.99 21.30
CA CYS A 63 -2.00 -2.78 21.51
C CYS A 63 -2.77 -4.09 21.32
N ARG A 64 -2.50 -4.79 20.22
CA ARG A 64 -3.18 -6.03 19.86
C ARG A 64 -2.88 -7.19 20.82
N TYR A 65 -1.65 -7.30 21.30
CA TYR A 65 -1.17 -8.35 22.20
C TYR A 65 -0.93 -7.86 23.63
N ALA A 66 -1.76 -6.92 24.08
CA ALA A 66 -1.64 -6.33 25.43
C ALA A 66 -1.78 -7.36 26.56
N ASP A 67 -2.57 -8.40 26.36
CA ASP A 67 -2.77 -9.53 27.30
C ASP A 67 -1.54 -10.45 27.40
N ILE A 68 -0.68 -10.47 26.38
CA ILE A 68 0.53 -11.29 26.31
C ILE A 68 1.73 -10.57 26.92
N ASP A 69 1.71 -9.24 26.98
CA ASP A 69 2.77 -8.39 27.46
C ASP A 69 4.11 -8.65 26.75
N LEU A 70 4.15 -8.30 25.45
CA LEU A 70 5.35 -8.45 24.63
C LEU A 70 6.47 -7.52 25.12
N THR A 71 7.66 -8.09 25.35
CA THR A 71 8.84 -7.30 25.72
C THR A 71 9.35 -6.45 24.53
N GLU A 72 10.16 -5.42 24.80
CA GLU A 72 10.79 -4.62 23.75
C GLU A 72 11.70 -5.46 22.85
N SER A 73 12.40 -6.43 23.40
CA SER A 73 13.27 -7.34 22.66
C SER A 73 12.45 -8.30 21.76
N GLU A 74 11.29 -8.78 22.25
CA GLU A 74 10.36 -9.58 21.47
C GLU A 74 9.78 -8.78 20.28
N LEU A 75 9.39 -7.51 20.53
CA LEU A 75 8.94 -6.60 19.48
C LEU A 75 10.05 -6.31 18.46
N GLN A 76 11.28 -6.11 18.93
CA GLN A 76 12.43 -5.92 18.05
C GLN A 76 12.72 -7.18 17.21
N THR A 77 12.49 -8.37 17.76
CA THR A 77 12.59 -9.63 17.03
C THR A 77 11.56 -9.67 15.91
N LEU A 78 10.29 -9.34 16.19
CA LEU A 78 9.21 -9.33 15.19
C LEU A 78 9.48 -8.33 14.04
N VAL A 79 9.91 -7.11 14.36
CA VAL A 79 10.36 -6.13 13.36
C VAL A 79 11.55 -6.68 12.57
N GLY A 80 12.50 -7.30 13.27
CA GLY A 80 13.71 -7.91 12.68
C GLY A 80 13.38 -8.99 11.65
N GLU A 81 12.33 -9.79 11.86
CA GLU A 81 11.92 -10.83 10.90
C GLU A 81 11.50 -10.23 9.55
N LEU A 82 10.71 -9.14 9.55
CA LEU A 82 10.35 -8.40 8.35
C LEU A 82 11.58 -7.77 7.67
N LYS A 83 12.47 -7.16 8.44
CA LYS A 83 13.68 -6.50 7.92
C LYS A 83 14.67 -7.46 7.30
N ARG A 84 14.84 -8.66 7.86
CA ARG A 84 15.75 -9.72 7.36
C ARG A 84 15.35 -10.27 5.99
N ILE A 85 14.11 -10.05 5.53
CA ILE A 85 13.68 -10.49 4.22
C ILE A 85 14.53 -9.76 3.17
N PRO A 86 15.25 -10.50 2.29
CA PRO A 86 16.08 -9.87 1.28
C PRO A 86 15.24 -9.13 0.26
N SER A 87 15.72 -7.97 -0.20
CA SER A 87 15.08 -7.21 -1.28
C SER A 87 15.57 -7.59 -2.68
N THR A 88 16.55 -8.50 -2.77
CA THR A 88 17.14 -8.97 -4.03
C THR A 88 17.34 -10.47 -3.97
N PRO A 89 16.80 -11.27 -4.92
CA PRO A 89 15.90 -10.85 -6.00
C PRO A 89 14.55 -10.32 -5.46
N LEU A 90 14.04 -9.23 -6.05
CA LEU A 90 12.83 -8.54 -5.56
C LEU A 90 11.62 -9.47 -5.46
N TYR A 91 11.41 -10.35 -6.46
CA TYR A 91 10.29 -11.31 -6.46
C TYR A 91 10.30 -12.23 -5.23
N ASP A 92 11.46 -12.78 -4.89
CA ASP A 92 11.59 -13.65 -3.72
C ASP A 92 11.35 -12.86 -2.41
N GLY A 93 11.79 -11.61 -2.38
CA GLY A 93 11.53 -10.69 -1.28
C GLY A 93 10.04 -10.42 -1.11
N CYS A 94 9.35 -10.02 -2.17
CA CYS A 94 7.90 -9.77 -2.16
C CYS A 94 7.13 -11.01 -1.70
N ARG A 95 7.44 -12.19 -2.26
CA ARG A 95 6.78 -13.43 -1.89
C ARG A 95 6.96 -13.78 -0.41
N ARG A 96 8.19 -13.64 0.11
CA ARG A 96 8.47 -13.90 1.54
C ARG A 96 7.80 -12.90 2.46
N ALA A 97 7.82 -11.62 2.09
CA ALA A 97 7.15 -10.56 2.85
C ALA A 97 5.64 -10.79 2.86
N PHE A 98 5.05 -11.09 1.72
CA PHE A 98 3.62 -11.41 1.59
C PHE A 98 3.21 -12.57 2.50
N TRP A 99 3.97 -13.69 2.47
CA TRP A 99 3.67 -14.85 3.33
C TRP A 99 3.81 -14.51 4.81
N LEU A 100 4.89 -13.81 5.20
CA LEU A 100 5.07 -13.44 6.61
C LEU A 100 3.98 -12.49 7.11
N ILE A 101 3.52 -11.55 6.28
CA ILE A 101 2.46 -10.60 6.62
C ILE A 101 1.11 -11.31 6.76
N ASN A 102 0.79 -12.25 5.86
CA ASN A 102 -0.49 -12.95 5.86
C ASN A 102 -0.56 -14.11 6.85
N GLU A 103 0.53 -14.87 6.99
CA GLU A 103 0.57 -16.07 7.83
C GLU A 103 1.06 -15.78 9.25
N GLY A 104 1.67 -14.61 9.48
CA GLY A 104 2.24 -14.26 10.78
C GLY A 104 3.54 -14.99 11.10
N TYR A 105 3.97 -14.87 12.36
CA TYR A 105 5.22 -15.40 12.88
C TYR A 105 5.02 -16.10 14.22
N THR A 106 5.62 -17.27 14.40
CA THR A 106 5.62 -17.97 15.70
C THR A 106 6.79 -17.47 16.54
N LEU A 107 6.49 -16.59 17.49
CA LEU A 107 7.45 -16.01 18.41
C LEU A 107 7.75 -16.98 19.56
N LEU A 108 9.02 -17.31 19.73
CA LEU A 108 9.51 -17.95 20.95
C LEU A 108 9.71 -16.86 22.01
N ARG A 109 9.08 -17.03 23.18
CA ARG A 109 9.14 -16.05 24.25
C ARG A 109 10.54 -16.02 24.86
N GLU A 110 10.98 -14.83 25.32
CA GLU A 110 12.24 -14.67 26.06
C GLU A 110 12.22 -15.47 27.39
N ASP A 111 11.08 -15.49 28.07
CA ASP A 111 10.85 -16.37 29.21
C ASP A 111 10.57 -17.79 28.75
N ALA A 112 11.53 -18.68 28.93
CA ALA A 112 11.43 -20.10 28.57
C ALA A 112 10.26 -20.85 29.23
N ASN A 113 9.63 -20.31 30.28
CA ASN A 113 8.46 -20.87 30.92
C ASN A 113 7.16 -20.48 30.22
N LYS A 114 7.19 -19.47 29.33
CA LYS A 114 6.02 -19.07 28.55
C LYS A 114 5.98 -19.86 27.24
N PRO A 115 4.79 -20.29 26.78
CA PRO A 115 4.66 -20.99 25.49
C PRO A 115 4.96 -20.02 24.33
N ALA A 116 5.35 -20.59 23.21
CA ALA A 116 5.44 -19.83 21.95
C ALA A 116 4.07 -19.24 21.57
N VAL A 117 4.08 -18.08 20.95
CA VAL A 117 2.86 -17.34 20.57
C VAL A 117 2.88 -17.07 19.08
N HIS A 118 1.75 -17.31 18.43
CA HIS A 118 1.57 -16.90 17.05
C HIS A 118 1.22 -15.41 16.99
N ILE A 119 1.99 -14.65 16.22
CA ILE A 119 1.86 -13.19 16.06
C ILE A 119 1.50 -12.89 14.61
N GLU A 120 0.37 -12.26 14.41
CA GLU A 120 -0.07 -11.72 13.13
C GLU A 120 0.26 -10.24 13.06
N TYR A 121 0.86 -9.80 11.95
CA TYR A 121 1.24 -8.40 11.74
C TYR A 121 0.03 -7.52 11.39
N ILE A 122 -1.00 -8.11 10.80
CA ILE A 122 -2.24 -7.45 10.40
C ILE A 122 -3.41 -8.27 10.94
N ASP A 123 -4.42 -7.59 11.46
CA ASP A 123 -5.69 -8.20 11.84
C ASP A 123 -6.63 -8.16 10.63
N PHE A 124 -6.79 -9.30 9.98
CA PHE A 124 -7.69 -9.41 8.84
C PHE A 124 -9.15 -9.67 9.23
N ASP A 125 -9.41 -10.06 10.46
CA ASP A 125 -10.75 -10.37 10.96
C ASP A 125 -11.39 -9.17 11.67
N ASP A 126 -10.60 -8.43 12.47
CA ASP A 126 -11.02 -7.16 13.06
C ASP A 126 -10.22 -6.01 12.47
N ILE A 127 -10.75 -5.40 11.40
CA ILE A 127 -10.11 -4.28 10.72
C ILE A 127 -9.87 -3.07 11.63
N SER A 128 -10.69 -2.90 12.68
CA SER A 128 -10.59 -1.77 13.61
C SER A 128 -9.35 -1.84 14.52
N SER A 129 -8.74 -3.01 14.64
CA SER A 129 -7.51 -3.24 15.38
C SER A 129 -6.25 -2.79 14.62
N ASN A 130 -6.40 -2.31 13.37
CA ASN A 130 -5.27 -1.89 12.56
C ASN A 130 -5.16 -0.36 12.47
N ASP A 131 -3.92 0.11 12.30
CA ASP A 131 -3.59 1.51 12.03
C ASP A 131 -3.42 1.72 10.53
N PHE A 132 -4.35 2.46 9.91
CA PHE A 132 -4.34 2.78 8.49
C PHE A 132 -3.78 4.19 8.27
N LEU A 133 -2.70 4.29 7.49
CA LEU A 133 -2.03 5.55 7.20
C LEU A 133 -1.67 5.66 5.72
N ILE A 134 -2.04 6.77 5.09
CA ILE A 134 -1.48 7.17 3.80
C ILE A 134 -0.41 8.23 4.00
N VAL A 135 0.67 8.14 3.24
CA VAL A 135 1.78 9.09 3.28
C VAL A 135 2.14 9.49 1.86
N ASN A 136 2.07 10.79 1.58
CA ASN A 136 2.57 11.33 0.32
C ASN A 136 4.06 11.68 0.44
N GLN A 137 4.75 11.69 -0.69
CA GLN A 137 6.13 12.17 -0.82
C GLN A 137 7.11 11.54 0.21
N TYR A 138 6.91 10.26 0.53
CA TYR A 138 7.76 9.53 1.48
C TYR A 138 9.14 9.25 0.88
N THR A 139 10.18 9.78 1.50
CA THR A 139 11.56 9.60 1.01
C THR A 139 12.11 8.23 1.43
N VAL A 140 12.66 7.49 0.48
CA VAL A 140 13.34 6.20 0.69
C VAL A 140 14.75 6.26 0.11
N GLU A 141 15.74 5.92 0.94
CA GLU A 141 17.15 5.77 0.56
C GLU A 141 17.51 4.28 0.54
N ASP A 142 17.82 3.77 -0.65
CA ASP A 142 18.26 2.40 -0.86
C ASP A 142 19.40 2.41 -1.91
N VAL A 143 19.28 1.71 -3.04
CA VAL A 143 20.25 1.81 -4.15
C VAL A 143 20.33 3.25 -4.66
N ARG A 144 19.20 3.94 -4.66
CA ARG A 144 19.08 5.38 -4.92
C ARG A 144 17.97 5.97 -4.06
N THR A 145 18.07 7.25 -3.76
CA THR A 145 16.98 7.99 -3.12
C THR A 145 15.82 8.17 -4.08
N ARG A 146 14.62 7.78 -3.65
CA ARG A 146 13.35 7.97 -4.38
C ARG A 146 12.27 8.47 -3.44
N ARG A 147 11.26 9.07 -4.05
CA ARG A 147 10.12 9.64 -3.33
C ARG A 147 8.84 9.29 -4.11
N PRO A 148 8.18 8.18 -3.78
CA PRO A 148 6.87 7.82 -4.32
C PRO A 148 5.82 8.88 -4.00
N ASP A 149 4.85 9.06 -4.90
CA ASP A 149 3.80 10.07 -4.72
C ASP A 149 2.90 9.72 -3.53
N LEU A 150 2.49 8.46 -3.38
CA LEU A 150 1.68 8.02 -2.24
C LEU A 150 2.00 6.56 -1.84
N LEU A 151 2.09 6.32 -0.53
CA LEU A 151 2.19 4.99 0.07
C LEU A 151 1.03 4.74 1.03
N CYS A 152 0.51 3.51 1.02
CA CYS A 152 -0.50 3.06 1.99
C CYS A 152 0.15 2.11 3.00
N PHE A 153 0.15 2.52 4.26
CA PHE A 153 0.68 1.73 5.37
C PHE A 153 -0.46 1.11 6.19
N VAL A 154 -0.30 -0.14 6.56
CA VAL A 154 -1.11 -0.76 7.61
C VAL A 154 -0.19 -1.22 8.72
N ASN A 155 -0.45 -0.80 9.94
CA ASN A 155 0.40 -1.07 11.10
C ASN A 155 1.88 -0.72 10.87
N GLY A 156 2.15 0.31 10.08
CA GLY A 156 3.51 0.74 9.74
C GLY A 156 4.19 -0.08 8.64
N ILE A 157 3.50 -1.02 7.98
CA ILE A 157 3.98 -1.81 6.84
C ILE A 157 3.44 -1.19 5.54
N PRO A 158 4.28 -0.81 4.56
CA PRO A 158 3.84 -0.20 3.31
C PRO A 158 3.30 -1.27 2.34
N LEU A 159 1.98 -1.45 2.28
CA LEU A 159 1.34 -2.50 1.48
C LEU A 159 0.98 -2.07 0.06
N ALA A 160 0.87 -0.77 -0.20
CA ALA A 160 0.60 -0.29 -1.56
C ALA A 160 1.41 0.95 -1.89
N ILE A 161 1.73 1.08 -3.18
CA ILE A 161 2.41 2.21 -3.79
C ILE A 161 1.55 2.78 -4.92
N LEU A 162 1.40 4.10 -4.94
CA LEU A 162 0.65 4.79 -5.98
C LEU A 162 1.55 5.85 -6.63
N GLU A 163 1.45 5.97 -7.95
CA GLU A 163 2.19 6.93 -8.76
C GLU A 163 1.26 7.66 -9.70
N PHE A 164 1.43 8.97 -9.79
CA PHE A 164 0.57 9.86 -10.56
C PHE A 164 1.34 10.53 -11.68
N LYS A 165 0.64 10.81 -12.78
CA LYS A 165 1.14 11.66 -13.86
C LYS A 165 0.06 12.61 -14.27
N THR A 166 0.45 13.80 -14.70
CA THR A 166 -0.53 14.78 -15.17
C THR A 166 -0.80 14.61 -16.65
N ALA A 167 -2.06 14.76 -17.05
CA ALA A 167 -2.44 14.85 -18.46
C ALA A 167 -2.09 16.21 -19.10
N ILE A 168 -1.47 17.14 -18.35
CA ILE A 168 -1.07 18.47 -18.83
C ILE A 168 0.21 18.40 -19.65
N GLU A 169 1.14 17.53 -19.28
CA GLU A 169 2.37 17.32 -20.02
C GLU A 169 2.10 16.32 -21.16
N GLU A 170 2.11 16.80 -22.43
CA GLU A 170 1.79 16.00 -23.61
C GLU A 170 2.66 14.74 -23.76
N ASP A 171 3.86 14.73 -23.15
CA ASP A 171 4.81 13.64 -23.22
C ASP A 171 4.73 12.66 -22.02
N LYS A 172 3.94 12.94 -20.97
CA LYS A 172 3.79 12.07 -19.81
C LYS A 172 2.42 11.37 -19.80
N THR A 173 2.43 10.06 -19.61
CA THR A 173 1.24 9.22 -19.66
C THR A 173 1.16 8.32 -18.42
N ILE A 174 -0.01 7.76 -18.17
CA ILE A 174 -0.20 6.70 -17.14
C ILE A 174 0.78 5.52 -17.33
N HIS A 175 1.27 5.28 -18.57
CA HIS A 175 2.31 4.29 -18.84
C HIS A 175 3.67 4.67 -18.22
N ASP A 176 3.97 5.95 -18.08
CA ASP A 176 5.20 6.41 -17.45
C ASP A 176 5.14 6.25 -15.92
N ALA A 177 3.95 6.40 -15.31
CA ALA A 177 3.72 6.01 -13.91
C ALA A 177 4.02 4.51 -13.69
N TRP A 178 3.52 3.64 -14.58
CA TRP A 178 3.85 2.21 -14.54
C TRP A 178 5.35 1.95 -14.66
N LYS A 179 6.05 2.57 -15.63
CA LYS A 179 7.52 2.44 -15.77
C LYS A 179 8.24 2.90 -14.51
N GLN A 180 7.72 3.93 -13.85
CA GLN A 180 8.32 4.45 -12.63
C GLN A 180 8.27 3.41 -11.51
N ILE A 181 7.15 2.75 -11.28
CA ILE A 181 7.02 1.68 -10.28
C ILE A 181 7.76 0.41 -10.74
N ALA A 182 7.35 -0.16 -11.88
CA ALA A 182 7.76 -1.51 -12.28
C ALA A 182 9.23 -1.62 -12.75
N ILE A 183 9.84 -0.50 -13.18
CA ILE A 183 11.22 -0.50 -13.68
C ILE A 183 12.14 0.33 -12.80
N ARG A 184 11.79 1.59 -12.55
CA ARG A 184 12.68 2.51 -11.84
C ARG A 184 12.75 2.19 -10.35
N TYR A 185 11.60 2.10 -9.67
CA TYR A 185 11.57 1.83 -8.24
C TYR A 185 11.97 0.38 -7.92
N ALA A 186 11.60 -0.59 -8.77
CA ALA A 186 12.04 -1.97 -8.62
C ALA A 186 13.57 -2.12 -8.62
N ARG A 187 14.29 -1.24 -9.35
CA ARG A 187 15.74 -1.18 -9.36
C ARG A 187 16.30 -0.34 -8.21
N ASP A 188 15.67 0.80 -7.90
CA ASP A 188 16.27 1.86 -7.08
C ASP A 188 15.89 1.77 -5.58
N ILE A 189 14.69 1.26 -5.27
CA ILE A 189 14.17 1.11 -3.88
C ILE A 189 13.50 -0.25 -3.64
N PRO A 190 14.17 -1.37 -3.96
CA PRO A 190 13.61 -2.71 -3.75
C PRO A 190 13.32 -3.00 -2.26
N SER A 191 13.98 -2.35 -1.32
CA SER A 191 13.73 -2.50 0.12
C SER A 191 12.32 -2.07 0.52
N LEU A 192 11.75 -1.05 -0.14
CA LEU A 192 10.35 -0.66 0.02
C LEU A 192 9.42 -1.62 -0.70
N LEU A 193 9.70 -1.87 -1.99
CA LEU A 193 8.79 -2.61 -2.86
C LEU A 193 8.57 -4.05 -2.45
N LYS A 194 9.48 -4.66 -1.69
CA LYS A 194 9.31 -6.03 -1.19
C LYS A 194 8.08 -6.20 -0.28
N TYR A 195 7.55 -5.10 0.28
CA TYR A 195 6.34 -5.12 1.11
C TYR A 195 5.06 -4.75 0.34
N CYS A 196 5.21 -4.08 -0.83
CA CYS A 196 4.07 -3.57 -1.58
C CYS A 196 3.37 -4.68 -2.36
N CYS A 197 2.18 -5.06 -1.90
CA CYS A 197 1.33 -6.05 -2.57
C CYS A 197 0.54 -5.46 -3.73
N ILE A 198 0.29 -4.14 -3.71
CA ILE A 198 -0.54 -3.44 -4.69
C ILE A 198 0.23 -2.25 -5.26
N ALA A 199 0.18 -2.10 -6.58
CA ALA A 199 0.64 -0.94 -7.31
C ALA A 199 -0.52 -0.28 -8.04
N ALA A 200 -0.73 1.02 -7.83
CA ALA A 200 -1.76 1.77 -8.53
C ALA A 200 -1.15 2.94 -9.31
N ILE A 201 -1.72 3.24 -10.45
CA ILE A 201 -1.27 4.31 -11.34
C ILE A 201 -2.47 5.14 -11.80
N SER A 202 -2.28 6.46 -11.92
CA SER A 202 -3.34 7.34 -12.40
C SER A 202 -2.78 8.56 -13.15
N ASP A 203 -3.57 9.05 -14.12
CA ASP A 203 -3.37 10.35 -14.76
C ASP A 203 -4.57 11.30 -14.50
N GLY A 204 -5.40 10.95 -13.51
CA GLY A 204 -6.64 11.64 -13.17
C GLY A 204 -7.84 11.13 -13.97
N ALA A 205 -7.71 11.00 -15.30
CA ALA A 205 -8.77 10.49 -16.16
C ALA A 205 -8.83 8.95 -16.16
N ASN A 206 -7.67 8.31 -16.09
CA ASN A 206 -7.53 6.86 -16.06
C ASN A 206 -6.82 6.44 -14.78
N SER A 207 -7.36 5.43 -14.09
CA SER A 207 -6.78 4.85 -12.90
C SER A 207 -6.78 3.34 -13.03
N LYS A 208 -5.64 2.71 -12.71
CA LYS A 208 -5.46 1.27 -12.88
C LYS A 208 -4.68 0.67 -11.72
N ILE A 209 -4.95 -0.60 -11.43
CA ILE A 209 -4.32 -1.38 -10.38
C ILE A 209 -3.62 -2.60 -10.97
N GLY A 210 -2.53 -2.98 -10.35
CA GLY A 210 -1.76 -4.19 -10.59
C GLY A 210 -0.82 -4.45 -9.43
N THR A 211 0.24 -5.21 -9.68
CA THR A 211 1.36 -5.41 -8.76
C THR A 211 2.64 -4.87 -9.39
N VAL A 212 3.75 -4.86 -8.67
CA VAL A 212 5.06 -4.45 -9.20
C VAL A 212 5.47 -5.30 -10.41
N PHE A 213 5.03 -6.57 -10.46
CA PHE A 213 5.37 -7.52 -11.54
C PHE A 213 4.32 -7.59 -12.65
N THR A 214 3.21 -6.88 -12.51
CA THR A 214 2.14 -6.88 -13.52
C THR A 214 2.59 -6.10 -14.76
N PRO A 215 2.63 -6.70 -15.98
CA PRO A 215 2.86 -5.96 -17.21
C PRO A 215 1.79 -4.88 -17.42
N TYR A 216 2.15 -3.76 -18.02
CA TYR A 216 1.23 -2.62 -18.22
C TYR A 216 -0.11 -3.00 -18.87
N SER A 217 -0.08 -3.91 -19.86
CA SER A 217 -1.29 -4.39 -20.55
C SER A 217 -2.28 -5.15 -19.64
N TYR A 218 -1.82 -5.55 -18.45
CA TYR A 218 -2.62 -6.26 -17.45
C TYR A 218 -2.99 -5.42 -16.24
N PHE A 219 -2.58 -4.15 -16.18
CA PHE A 219 -3.13 -3.19 -15.23
C PHE A 219 -4.58 -2.87 -15.58
N TYR A 220 -5.47 -2.93 -14.60
CA TYR A 220 -6.92 -2.79 -14.81
C TYR A 220 -7.49 -1.57 -14.14
N ALA A 221 -8.45 -0.93 -14.86
CA ALA A 221 -9.37 -0.01 -14.25
C ALA A 221 -10.36 -0.78 -13.34
N TRP A 222 -10.57 -0.27 -12.15
CA TRP A 222 -11.66 -0.72 -11.28
C TRP A 222 -12.96 -0.06 -11.76
N ASN A 223 -13.88 -0.83 -12.32
CA ASN A 223 -15.00 -0.27 -13.10
C ASN A 223 -16.31 -0.11 -12.32
N LYS A 224 -16.36 -0.45 -11.02
CA LYS A 224 -17.56 -0.30 -10.20
C LYS A 224 -17.22 -0.04 -8.75
N ALA A 225 -17.78 1.03 -8.19
CA ALA A 225 -17.96 1.27 -6.77
C ALA A 225 -19.46 1.24 -6.45
N ASN A 226 -19.84 1.16 -5.20
CA ASN A 226 -21.25 1.18 -4.80
C ASN A 226 -21.82 2.58 -5.11
N ASP A 227 -22.86 2.71 -5.93
CA ASP A 227 -23.61 3.96 -6.23
C ASP A 227 -22.96 5.01 -7.15
N ILE A 228 -22.42 4.61 -8.29
CA ILE A 228 -21.66 5.50 -9.18
C ILE A 228 -22.48 6.31 -10.19
N ASP A 229 -23.73 6.40 -10.11
CA ASP A 229 -24.48 7.32 -10.98
C ASP A 229 -24.21 8.82 -10.69
N LYS A 230 -23.26 9.15 -9.79
CA LYS A 230 -23.09 10.51 -9.24
C LYS A 230 -21.78 11.22 -9.58
N VAL A 231 -20.77 10.59 -10.17
CA VAL A 231 -19.49 11.26 -10.42
C VAL A 231 -19.28 11.54 -11.91
N SER A 232 -19.71 12.73 -12.32
CA SER A 232 -19.63 13.17 -13.74
C SER A 232 -18.37 14.03 -14.07
N ASN A 233 -17.40 14.19 -13.18
CA ASN A 233 -16.38 15.23 -13.30
C ASN A 233 -14.96 14.69 -13.41
N GLY A 234 -14.59 14.04 -14.53
CA GLY A 234 -13.19 13.80 -14.88
C GLY A 234 -12.34 12.88 -13.99
N ILE A 235 -12.63 12.82 -12.67
CA ILE A 235 -11.96 11.98 -11.68
C ILE A 235 -12.75 10.71 -11.30
N SER A 236 -13.78 10.37 -12.07
CA SER A 236 -14.63 9.20 -11.77
C SER A 236 -13.83 7.89 -11.70
N SER A 237 -12.82 7.74 -12.55
CA SER A 237 -11.93 6.57 -12.54
C SER A 237 -11.11 6.47 -11.25
N LEU A 238 -10.61 7.61 -10.75
CA LEU A 238 -9.85 7.69 -9.52
C LEU A 238 -10.74 7.39 -8.30
N TYR A 239 -11.91 8.01 -8.23
CA TYR A 239 -12.90 7.76 -7.19
C TYR A 239 -13.28 6.26 -7.15
N THR A 240 -13.60 5.68 -8.30
CA THR A 240 -13.96 4.28 -8.43
C THR A 240 -12.85 3.35 -7.98
N MET A 241 -11.60 3.68 -8.30
CA MET A 241 -10.44 2.92 -7.87
C MET A 241 -10.27 2.98 -6.35
N VAL A 242 -10.32 4.18 -5.75
CA VAL A 242 -10.11 4.35 -4.32
C VAL A 242 -11.24 3.71 -3.52
N GLU A 243 -12.49 4.00 -3.84
CA GLU A 243 -13.64 3.39 -3.16
C GLU A 243 -13.68 1.87 -3.35
N GLY A 244 -13.43 1.41 -4.57
CA GLY A 244 -13.55 -0.01 -4.93
C GLY A 244 -12.47 -0.91 -4.36
N SER A 245 -11.25 -0.39 -4.09
CA SER A 245 -10.11 -1.21 -3.73
C SER A 245 -9.29 -0.72 -2.54
N PHE A 246 -9.51 0.52 -2.08
CA PHE A 246 -8.77 1.08 -0.95
C PHE A 246 -9.67 1.47 0.24
N ALA A 247 -10.98 1.22 0.23
CA ALA A 247 -11.75 1.21 1.47
C ALA A 247 -11.11 0.19 2.43
N PRO A 248 -10.89 0.51 3.73
CA PRO A 248 -10.05 -0.31 4.62
C PRO A 248 -10.38 -1.80 4.64
N ASP A 249 -11.66 -2.14 4.66
CA ASP A 249 -12.14 -3.52 4.62
C ASP A 249 -11.83 -4.22 3.30
N ARG A 250 -12.07 -3.55 2.18
CA ARG A 250 -11.80 -4.08 0.83
C ARG A 250 -10.30 -4.21 0.58
N PHE A 251 -9.54 -3.21 1.02
CA PHE A 251 -8.09 -3.23 0.88
C PHE A 251 -7.47 -4.45 1.56
N LEU A 252 -7.85 -4.71 2.82
CA LEU A 252 -7.35 -5.88 3.54
C LEU A 252 -7.87 -7.19 2.94
N ALA A 253 -9.13 -7.25 2.52
CA ALA A 253 -9.66 -8.43 1.83
C ALA A 253 -8.90 -8.71 0.52
N ILE A 254 -8.57 -7.67 -0.26
CA ILE A 254 -7.77 -7.83 -1.49
C ILE A 254 -6.37 -8.33 -1.15
N VAL A 255 -5.70 -7.75 -0.16
CA VAL A 255 -4.35 -8.18 0.25
C VAL A 255 -4.36 -9.63 0.74
N ARG A 256 -5.34 -10.03 1.57
CA ARG A 256 -5.41 -11.38 2.13
C ARG A 256 -5.76 -12.44 1.09
N ASP A 257 -6.86 -12.21 0.34
CA ASP A 257 -7.55 -13.28 -0.39
C ASP A 257 -7.33 -13.21 -1.91
N PHE A 258 -6.85 -12.08 -2.42
CA PHE A 258 -6.83 -11.83 -3.87
C PHE A 258 -5.46 -11.42 -4.44
N VAL A 259 -4.43 -11.39 -3.60
CA VAL A 259 -3.02 -11.31 -4.03
C VAL A 259 -2.41 -12.69 -3.83
N PHE A 260 -1.73 -13.22 -4.84
CA PHE A 260 -1.03 -14.47 -4.68
C PHE A 260 0.17 -14.61 -5.63
N PHE A 261 1.07 -15.49 -5.25
CA PHE A 261 2.28 -15.86 -6.00
C PHE A 261 2.13 -17.27 -6.53
N PRO A 262 1.94 -17.47 -7.85
CA PRO A 262 1.83 -18.80 -8.43
C PRO A 262 3.12 -19.62 -8.22
N ASP A 263 2.97 -20.93 -8.01
CA ASP A 263 4.11 -21.85 -7.84
C ASP A 263 4.94 -22.08 -9.12
N ASP A 264 4.60 -21.42 -10.23
CA ASP A 264 5.35 -21.49 -11.46
C ASP A 264 6.68 -20.73 -11.35
N SER A 265 7.73 -21.45 -11.01
CA SER A 265 9.08 -20.94 -10.80
C SER A 265 9.74 -20.35 -12.07
N LYS A 266 9.09 -20.43 -13.23
CA LYS A 266 9.64 -19.95 -14.50
C LYS A 266 9.36 -18.48 -14.77
N ASN A 267 8.29 -17.92 -14.18
CA ASN A 267 7.90 -16.53 -14.38
C ASN A 267 7.72 -15.86 -13.02
N SER A 268 8.47 -14.79 -12.76
CA SER A 268 8.27 -13.93 -11.58
C SER A 268 6.93 -13.21 -11.72
N THR A 269 5.84 -13.89 -11.32
CA THR A 269 4.47 -13.41 -11.46
C THR A 269 3.84 -13.26 -10.10
N GLU A 270 3.40 -12.07 -9.79
CA GLU A 270 2.52 -11.75 -8.68
C GLU A 270 1.19 -11.28 -9.26
N ILE A 271 0.11 -11.80 -8.74
CA ILE A 271 -1.24 -11.59 -9.29
C ILE A 271 -2.11 -10.90 -8.26
N VAL A 272 -2.83 -9.87 -8.68
CA VAL A 272 -3.94 -9.28 -7.92
C VAL A 272 -5.24 -9.44 -8.71
N CYS A 273 -6.36 -9.64 -8.01
CA CYS A 273 -7.66 -9.81 -8.64
C CYS A 273 -8.07 -8.61 -9.49
N ARG A 274 -8.92 -8.88 -10.47
CA ARG A 274 -9.67 -7.85 -11.22
C ARG A 274 -11.04 -7.64 -10.58
N TYR A 275 -11.62 -6.47 -10.78
CA TYR A 275 -12.97 -6.16 -10.31
C TYR A 275 -14.00 -7.30 -10.48
N PRO A 276 -14.09 -8.02 -11.62
CA PRO A 276 -15.08 -9.11 -11.75
C PRO A 276 -14.77 -10.35 -10.91
N GLN A 277 -13.61 -10.42 -10.29
CA GLN A 277 -13.16 -11.55 -9.46
C GLN A 277 -13.31 -11.26 -7.96
N TYR A 278 -13.45 -9.98 -7.59
CA TYR A 278 -13.78 -9.54 -6.25
C TYR A 278 -15.29 -9.53 -6.04
#